data_c3843478ea66a496c99056e784cae524
#
_entry.id   c3843478ea66a496c99056e784cae524
#
_cell.length_a   1.000
_cell.length_b   1.000
_cell.length_c   1.000
_cell.angle_alpha   90.00
_cell.angle_beta   90.00
_cell.angle_gamma   90.00
#
_symmetry.space_group_name_H-M   'P 1'
#
loop_
_entity.id
_entity.type
_entity.pdbx_description
1 polymer ?
#
loop_
_entity_poly.entity_id
_entity_poly.type
_entity_poly.pdbx_seq_one_letter_code
_entity_poly.pdbx_strand_id
1 'polypeptide(L)'
;MGRDHPDGTLRTISVSVVAGTPEPEIGGNETAVLKTSGKVSSSSQTYQTLASWTVTAARNGVLRSIELAASDYALALFQVTIAGVVQFTDLELPDALTALFAETRLEASAVVLLEGKSSDGTSVDMWGMIEGKEVG
;
A
#
# COMPACT_ATOMS: atom_id res chain seq x y z
N MET A 1 33.75 31.57 7.14
CA MET A 1 33.88 31.76 6.85
C MET A 1 33.84 31.39 6.95
N GLY A 2 34.38 31.26 7.51
CA GLY A 2 34.18 31.04 7.05
C GLY A 2 33.87 30.29 7.17
N ARG A 3 33.27 30.05 7.12
CA ARG A 3 32.98 29.64 6.92
C ARG A 3 32.52 29.31 6.87
N ASP A 4 32.74 29.29 6.95
CA ASP A 4 32.38 29.09 6.73
C ASP A 4 32.09 28.80 6.85
N HIS A 5 31.88 28.62 6.70
CA HIS A 5 31.60 28.61 6.65
C HIS A 5 31.53 28.55 6.75
N PRO A 6 31.48 28.73 6.83
CA PRO A 6 31.43 28.92 6.65
C PRO A 6 31.18 28.64 6.77
N ASP A 7 31.21 28.69 6.83
CA ASP A 7 30.93 28.58 6.67
C ASP A 7 30.59 28.13 6.69
N GLY A 8 30.63 28.02 6.76
CA GLY A 8 30.39 28.03 6.44
C GLY A 8 29.90 27.40 6.47
N THR A 9 29.61 27.28 6.47
CA THR A 9 29.30 27.06 6.23
C THR A 9 28.90 26.45 6.31
N LEU A 10 28.31 26.14 6.19
CA LEU A 10 28.13 25.83 5.91
C LEU A 10 27.78 25.31 5.98
N ARG A 11 27.37 25.00 5.92
CA ARG A 11 27.22 24.71 5.65
C ARG A 11 26.71 24.06 5.58
N THR A 12 26.40 23.75 5.61
CA THR A 12 26.04 23.35 5.21
C THR A 12 25.66 22.47 5.28
N ILE A 13 25.54 22.18 5.30
CA ILE A 13 25.36 21.63 4.98
C ILE A 13 24.95 20.87 5.10
N SER A 14 24.93 20.53 5.13
CA SER A 14 24.74 20.15 4.83
C SER A 14 24.40 19.43 5.02
N VAL A 15 24.36 19.19 5.07
CA VAL A 15 24.16 18.82 4.89
C VAL A 15 23.84 18.05 5.07
N SER A 16 23.85 17.75 5.07
CA SER A 16 23.77 17.47 4.84
C SER A 16 23.60 16.79 5.09
N VAL A 17 23.67 16.62 5.20
CA VAL A 17 23.69 16.38 5.09
C VAL A 17 23.59 15.70 5.41
N VAL A 18 23.68 15.54 5.51
CA VAL A 18 23.76 15.36 5.47
C VAL A 18 23.53 14.66 5.83
N ALA A 19 23.52 14.51 5.98
CA ALA A 19 23.39 14.31 5.96
C ALA A 19 23.07 13.61 6.43
N GLY A 20 23.00 13.17 6.61
CA GLY A 20 22.65 13.00 6.59
C GLY A 20 22.10 12.22 6.95
N THR A 21 22.18 12.10 7.02
CA THR A 21 21.49 11.72 7.01
C THR A 21 20.83 10.88 7.40
N PRO A 22 20.87 10.69 7.57
CA PRO A 22 20.10 10.13 7.64
C PRO A 22 19.48 9.40 7.96
N GLU A 23 19.34 9.24 7.67
CA GLU A 23 18.74 9.01 7.58
C GLU A 23 18.53 8.31 7.45
N PRO A 24 18.70 8.30 7.45
CA PRO A 24 18.36 7.83 6.96
C PRO A 24 18.07 7.26 6.66
N GLU A 25 18.26 7.16 6.44
CA GLU A 25 17.97 7.15 6.03
C GLU A 25 17.37 6.87 5.70
N ILE A 26 17.55 7.08 5.40
CA ILE A 26 16.75 7.08 4.93
C ILE A 26 16.58 7.26 3.92
N GLY A 27 16.48 7.51 3.75
CA GLY A 27 15.92 8.31 2.67
C GLY A 27 15.94 7.70 1.34
N GLY A 28 16.99 7.74 0.61
CA GLY A 28 17.05 7.24 -0.76
C GLY A 28 16.72 5.77 -0.94
N ASN A 29 16.66 5.01 0.14
CA ASN A 29 16.36 3.59 0.08
C ASN A 29 14.89 3.27 0.24
N GLU A 30 14.06 4.28 0.41
CA GLU A 30 12.62 4.08 0.62
C GLU A 30 11.85 4.59 -0.58
N THR A 31 10.87 3.80 -1.01
CA THR A 31 9.97 4.17 -2.09
C THR A 31 8.54 4.02 -1.60
N ALA A 32 7.77 5.10 -1.65
CA ALA A 32 6.37 5.06 -1.28
C ALA A 32 5.60 4.17 -2.26
N VAL A 33 4.63 3.42 -1.75
CA VAL A 33 3.79 2.53 -2.54
C VAL A 33 2.33 2.92 -2.35
N LEU A 34 1.64 3.11 -3.47
CA LEU A 34 0.20 3.34 -3.50
C LEU A 34 -0.34 2.60 -4.70
N LYS A 35 -1.15 1.57 -4.46
CA LYS A 35 -1.69 0.72 -5.53
C LYS A 35 -3.20 0.74 -5.50
N THR A 36 -3.81 1.02 -6.64
CA THR A 36 -5.25 0.94 -6.84
C THR A 36 -5.54 0.73 -8.31
N SER A 37 -6.61 0.00 -8.60
CA SER A 37 -7.11 -0.13 -9.98
C SER A 37 -8.22 0.90 -10.28
N GLY A 38 -8.49 1.81 -9.32
CA GLY A 38 -9.60 2.73 -9.45
C GLY A 38 -10.93 2.01 -9.30
N LYS A 39 -11.95 2.51 -9.97
CA LYS A 39 -13.28 1.90 -9.91
C LYS A 39 -13.31 0.62 -10.75
N VAL A 40 -13.74 -0.47 -10.14
CA VAL A 40 -13.94 -1.76 -10.81
C VAL A 40 -15.45 -2.05 -10.77
N SER A 41 -16.09 -2.01 -11.94
CA SER A 41 -17.51 -2.31 -12.08
C SER A 41 -17.65 -3.75 -12.55
N SER A 42 -18.37 -4.58 -11.81
CA SER A 42 -18.48 -5.99 -12.15
C SER A 42 -19.78 -6.58 -11.65
N SER A 43 -20.32 -7.50 -12.44
CA SER A 43 -21.43 -8.38 -12.04
C SER A 43 -20.92 -9.81 -11.82
N SER A 44 -19.63 -10.03 -11.92
CA SER A 44 -19.03 -11.36 -11.77
C SER A 44 -19.12 -11.83 -10.32
N GLN A 45 -19.49 -13.09 -10.15
CA GLN A 45 -19.45 -13.76 -8.86
C GLN A 45 -18.11 -14.48 -8.62
N THR A 46 -17.13 -14.19 -9.48
CA THR A 46 -15.74 -14.59 -9.33
C THR A 46 -14.94 -13.37 -8.95
N TYR A 47 -13.99 -13.51 -8.02
CA TYR A 47 -13.20 -12.39 -7.53
C TYR A 47 -12.45 -11.66 -8.65
N GLN A 48 -12.53 -10.34 -8.62
CA GLN A 48 -11.83 -9.43 -9.52
C GLN A 48 -10.79 -8.66 -8.70
N THR A 49 -9.63 -8.41 -9.29
CA THR A 49 -8.56 -7.65 -8.62
C THR A 49 -8.97 -6.19 -8.48
N LEU A 50 -8.93 -5.68 -7.24
CA LEU A 50 -9.18 -4.27 -6.94
C LEU A 50 -7.87 -3.53 -6.75
N ALA A 51 -6.87 -4.17 -6.17
CA ALA A 51 -5.53 -3.63 -6.02
C ALA A 51 -4.57 -4.78 -5.80
N SER A 52 -3.34 -4.66 -6.31
CA SER A 52 -2.32 -5.67 -6.15
C SER A 52 -0.97 -5.00 -6.00
N TRP A 53 -0.19 -5.45 -5.03
CA TRP A 53 1.17 -4.99 -4.82
C TRP A 53 2.08 -6.20 -4.67
N THR A 54 3.03 -6.32 -5.59
CA THR A 54 4.11 -7.30 -5.48
C THR A 54 5.36 -6.55 -5.06
N VAL A 55 5.90 -6.89 -3.89
CA VAL A 55 7.13 -6.27 -3.39
C VAL A 55 8.26 -6.57 -4.38
N THR A 56 8.99 -5.54 -4.77
CA THR A 56 10.08 -5.66 -5.74
C THR A 56 11.12 -6.67 -5.24
N ALA A 57 11.64 -7.49 -6.16
CA ALA A 57 12.69 -8.45 -5.83
C ALA A 57 13.89 -7.74 -5.20
N ALA A 58 14.49 -8.37 -4.21
CA ALA A 58 15.65 -7.86 -3.46
C ALA A 58 15.32 -6.63 -2.57
N ARG A 59 14.02 -6.30 -2.39
CA ARG A 59 13.60 -5.26 -1.46
C ARG A 59 12.65 -5.84 -0.42
N ASN A 60 12.44 -5.12 0.65
CA ASN A 60 11.43 -5.47 1.65
C ASN A 60 10.28 -4.49 1.56
N GLY A 61 9.08 -4.96 1.85
CA GLY A 61 7.91 -4.11 1.91
C GLY A 61 7.49 -3.83 3.34
N VAL A 62 6.81 -2.70 3.53
CA VAL A 62 6.16 -2.35 4.79
C VAL A 62 4.73 -1.97 4.43
N LEU A 63 3.78 -2.78 4.86
CA LEU A 63 2.36 -2.53 4.63
C LEU A 63 1.82 -1.62 5.73
N ARG A 64 1.16 -0.53 5.34
CA ARG A 64 0.62 0.45 6.28
C ARG A 64 -0.89 0.44 6.35
N SER A 65 -1.57 0.39 5.18
CA SER A 65 -3.03 0.41 5.19
C SER A 65 -3.60 -0.21 3.93
N ILE A 66 -4.81 -0.69 4.04
CA ILE A 66 -5.65 -1.07 2.90
C ILE A 66 -7.00 -0.40 3.04
N GLU A 67 -7.66 -0.12 1.90
CA GLU A 67 -9.01 0.42 1.88
C GLU A 67 -9.86 -0.39 0.92
N LEU A 68 -11.11 -0.61 1.32
CA LEU A 68 -12.11 -1.29 0.50
C LEU A 68 -13.41 -0.49 0.55
N ALA A 69 -14.05 -0.34 -0.60
CA ALA A 69 -15.32 0.38 -0.70
C ALA A 69 -16.16 -0.19 -1.83
N ALA A 70 -17.46 0.02 -1.75
CA ALA A 70 -18.39 -0.39 -2.79
C ALA A 70 -19.52 0.63 -2.91
N SER A 71 -20.15 0.66 -4.09
CA SER A 71 -21.34 1.49 -4.32
C SER A 71 -22.57 0.94 -3.60
N ASP A 72 -22.58 -0.36 -3.34
CA ASP A 72 -23.66 -1.03 -2.59
C ASP A 72 -23.02 -2.20 -1.83
N TYR A 73 -22.90 -2.05 -0.53
CA TYR A 73 -22.20 -3.05 0.31
C TYR A 73 -22.97 -4.37 0.42
N ALA A 74 -24.28 -4.35 0.24
CA ALA A 74 -25.07 -5.58 0.25
C ALA A 74 -24.81 -6.45 -0.99
N LEU A 75 -24.25 -5.87 -2.05
CA LEU A 75 -23.99 -6.56 -3.32
C LEU A 75 -22.51 -6.94 -3.49
N ALA A 76 -21.65 -6.63 -2.55
CA ALA A 76 -20.21 -6.83 -2.70
C ALA A 76 -19.66 -7.77 -1.64
N LEU A 77 -18.79 -8.67 -2.07
CA LEU A 77 -18.00 -9.53 -1.17
C LEU A 77 -16.53 -9.31 -1.47
N PHE A 78 -15.72 -9.25 -0.42
CA PHE A 78 -14.30 -8.93 -0.55
C PHE A 78 -13.41 -10.06 -0.04
N GLN A 79 -12.21 -10.13 -0.60
CA GLN A 79 -11.16 -11.03 -0.14
C GLN A 79 -9.85 -10.27 -0.05
N VAL A 80 -9.11 -10.50 1.02
CA VAL A 80 -7.79 -9.90 1.25
C VAL A 80 -6.79 -11.01 1.47
N THR A 81 -5.72 -11.00 0.69
CA THR A 81 -4.62 -11.96 0.81
C THR A 81 -3.33 -11.19 1.01
N ILE A 82 -2.57 -11.54 2.04
CA ILE A 82 -1.29 -10.90 2.35
C ILE A 82 -0.22 -11.97 2.39
N ALA A 83 0.78 -11.85 1.52
CA ALA A 83 1.92 -12.77 1.43
C ALA A 83 1.46 -14.23 1.32
N GLY A 84 0.42 -14.46 0.51
CA GLY A 84 -0.13 -15.80 0.27
C GLY A 84 -1.08 -16.32 1.33
N VAL A 85 -1.33 -15.54 2.40
CA VAL A 85 -2.24 -15.94 3.48
C VAL A 85 -3.53 -15.16 3.35
N VAL A 86 -4.65 -15.86 3.17
CA VAL A 86 -5.97 -15.23 3.10
C VAL A 86 -6.35 -14.72 4.48
N GLN A 87 -6.58 -13.41 4.57
CA GLN A 87 -7.01 -12.77 5.82
C GLN A 87 -8.52 -12.81 5.97
N PHE A 88 -9.21 -12.50 4.88
CA PHE A 88 -10.68 -12.50 4.82
C PHE A 88 -11.09 -13.10 3.49
N THR A 89 -12.19 -13.84 3.49
CA THR A 89 -12.86 -14.30 2.27
C THR A 89 -14.37 -14.14 2.44
N ASP A 90 -15.04 -13.79 1.33
CA ASP A 90 -16.49 -13.52 1.31
C ASP A 90 -16.89 -12.53 2.41
N LEU A 91 -16.04 -11.50 2.60
CA LEU A 91 -16.27 -10.49 3.62
C LEU A 91 -17.34 -9.50 3.14
N GLU A 92 -18.42 -9.41 3.88
CA GLU A 92 -19.46 -8.40 3.66
C GLU A 92 -19.22 -7.24 4.61
N LEU A 93 -19.12 -6.03 4.05
CA LEU A 93 -18.86 -4.83 4.84
C LEU A 93 -20.15 -4.04 5.03
N PRO A 94 -20.35 -3.42 6.20
CA PRO A 94 -21.48 -2.51 6.41
C PRO A 94 -21.21 -1.11 5.84
N ASP A 95 -19.92 -0.78 5.61
CA ASP A 95 -19.47 0.54 5.21
C ASP A 95 -18.05 0.43 4.66
N ALA A 96 -17.47 1.53 4.20
CA ALA A 96 -16.07 1.54 3.75
C ALA A 96 -15.15 1.08 4.87
N LEU A 97 -14.15 0.28 4.50
CA LEU A 97 -13.17 -0.23 5.43
C LEU A 97 -11.83 0.45 5.18
N THR A 98 -11.22 0.99 6.23
CA THR A 98 -9.81 1.33 6.24
C THR A 98 -9.15 0.50 7.34
N ALA A 99 -8.28 -0.42 6.96
CA ALA A 99 -7.53 -1.23 7.91
C ALA A 99 -6.11 -0.69 8.01
N LEU A 100 -5.70 -0.35 9.23
CA LEU A 100 -4.35 0.14 9.50
C LEU A 100 -3.48 -0.99 10.03
N PHE A 101 -2.25 -1.03 9.56
CA PHE A 101 -1.26 -2.01 9.99
C PHE A 101 -0.12 -1.29 10.72
N ALA A 102 0.39 -1.91 11.77
CA ALA A 102 1.53 -1.36 12.52
C ALA A 102 2.83 -1.68 11.77
N GLU A 103 2.92 -1.17 10.52
CA GLU A 103 4.09 -1.36 9.65
C GLU A 103 4.47 -2.85 9.51
N THR A 104 3.51 -3.63 9.02
CA THR A 104 3.71 -5.06 8.78
C THR A 104 4.76 -5.27 7.70
N ARG A 105 5.80 -6.00 8.06
CA ARG A 105 6.91 -6.28 7.14
C ARG A 105 6.53 -7.37 6.14
N LEU A 106 6.93 -7.15 4.89
CA LEU A 106 6.74 -8.09 3.80
C LEU A 106 8.10 -8.46 3.20
N GLU A 107 8.29 -9.73 2.89
CA GLU A 107 9.50 -10.19 2.22
C GLU A 107 9.50 -9.77 0.75
N ALA A 108 10.67 -9.81 0.13
CA ALA A 108 10.78 -9.59 -1.31
C ALA A 108 9.85 -10.54 -2.07
N SER A 109 9.21 -10.04 -3.10
CA SER A 109 8.27 -10.76 -3.96
C SER A 109 6.95 -11.17 -3.29
N ALA A 110 6.73 -10.80 -2.04
CA ALA A 110 5.44 -11.02 -1.40
C ALA A 110 4.35 -10.20 -2.10
N VAL A 111 3.13 -10.74 -2.13
CA VAL A 111 2.01 -10.09 -2.80
C VAL A 111 0.94 -9.73 -1.78
N VAL A 112 0.45 -8.48 -1.86
CA VAL A 112 -0.77 -8.05 -1.19
C VAL A 112 -1.84 -7.94 -2.26
N LEU A 113 -2.96 -8.63 -2.09
CA LEU A 113 -4.01 -8.70 -3.10
C LEU A 113 -5.35 -8.38 -2.48
N LEU A 114 -6.02 -7.36 -3.02
CA LEU A 114 -7.38 -6.99 -2.65
C LEU A 114 -8.30 -7.38 -3.80
N GLU A 115 -9.34 -8.14 -3.50
CA GLU A 115 -10.28 -8.62 -4.50
C GLU A 115 -11.71 -8.38 -4.07
N GLY A 116 -12.60 -8.28 -5.05
CA GLY A 116 -14.02 -8.13 -4.82
C GLY A 116 -14.84 -8.84 -5.88
N LYS A 117 -16.07 -9.20 -5.53
CA LYS A 117 -17.00 -9.83 -6.45
C LYS A 117 -18.43 -9.42 -6.12
N SER A 118 -19.32 -9.59 -7.10
CA SER A 118 -20.76 -9.44 -6.86
C SER A 118 -21.27 -10.63 -6.04
N SER A 119 -22.11 -10.35 -5.05
CA SER A 119 -22.68 -11.42 -4.21
C SER A 119 -23.77 -12.23 -4.92
N ASP A 120 -24.49 -11.61 -5.87
CA ASP A 120 -25.66 -12.22 -6.51
C ASP A 120 -25.71 -12.09 -8.01
N GLY A 121 -24.64 -11.55 -8.62
CA GLY A 121 -24.58 -11.33 -10.06
C GLY A 121 -25.10 -9.97 -10.50
N THR A 122 -25.54 -9.12 -9.59
CA THR A 122 -25.91 -7.74 -9.89
C THR A 122 -24.64 -6.90 -9.99
N SER A 123 -24.59 -5.98 -10.96
CA SER A 123 -23.44 -5.11 -11.15
C SER A 123 -23.24 -4.20 -9.94
N VAL A 124 -22.00 -4.09 -9.48
CA VAL A 124 -21.61 -3.25 -8.35
C VAL A 124 -20.25 -2.63 -8.65
N ASP A 125 -20.06 -1.39 -8.20
CA ASP A 125 -18.78 -0.72 -8.30
C ASP A 125 -18.01 -0.96 -7.01
N MET A 126 -16.71 -1.27 -7.16
CA MET A 126 -15.83 -1.60 -6.02
C MET A 126 -14.52 -0.87 -6.17
N TRP A 127 -13.91 -0.54 -5.04
CA TRP A 127 -12.60 0.11 -4.98
C TRP A 127 -11.74 -0.60 -3.96
N GLY A 128 -10.44 -0.69 -4.26
CA GLY A 128 -9.44 -1.15 -3.31
C GLY A 128 -8.21 -0.30 -3.42
N MET A 129 -7.51 -0.10 -2.30
CA MET A 129 -6.27 0.65 -2.28
C MET A 129 -5.31 0.05 -1.26
N ILE A 130 -4.04 -0.02 -1.63
CA ILE A 130 -2.97 -0.51 -0.77
C ILE A 130 -1.95 0.60 -0.61
N GLU A 131 -1.58 0.90 0.63
CA GLU A 131 -0.55 1.90 0.92
C GLU A 131 0.54 1.30 1.77
N GLY A 132 1.79 1.63 1.45
CA GLY A 132 2.94 1.18 2.17
C GLY A 132 4.22 1.80 1.62
N LYS A 133 5.32 1.09 1.79
CA LYS A 133 6.61 1.50 1.21
C LYS A 133 7.48 0.28 0.95
N GLU A 134 8.48 0.46 0.10
CA GLU A 134 9.53 -0.52 -0.13
C GLU A 134 10.86 0.05 0.35
N VAL A 135 11.70 -0.80 0.92
CA VAL A 135 12.97 -0.44 1.53
C VAL A 135 14.06 -1.36 1.02
N GLY A 136 15.22 -0.81 0.72
CA GLY A 136 16.39 -1.59 0.31
C GLY A 136 16.99 -1.19 -1.04
#